data_dc5e8de7149462f8d9419976f5aefe3c
#
_entry.id   dc5e8de7149462f8d9419976f5aefe3c
#
_cell.length_a   1.000
_cell.length_b   1.000
_cell.length_c   1.000
_cell.angle_alpha   90.00
_cell.angle_beta   90.00
_cell.angle_gamma   90.00
#
_symmetry.space_group_name_H-M   'P 1'
#
loop_
_entity.id
_entity.type
_entity.pdbx_description
1 polymer ?
#
loop_
_entity_poly.entity_id
_entity_poly.type
_entity_poly.pdbx_seq_one_letter_code
_entity_poly.pdbx_strand_id
1 'polypeptide(L)'
;MSEPRVIRKEEVETVQRAPGVSVASSVTKEVGATEISSGITTFQAGTSNTTHFHNAEESVIVIEGEGILMINGEENYVRQYDAAFITPGTDHRLINTGEVPFKIAWSYATVDVTRTLVDE
;
A
#
# COMPACT_ATOMS: atom_id res chain seq x y z
N MET A 1 -14.00 21.09 10.23
CA MET A 1 -14.03 21.13 8.77
C MET A 1 -12.62 21.17 8.22
N SER A 2 -12.37 20.39 7.19
CA SER A 2 -11.04 20.26 6.63
C SER A 2 -10.85 21.17 5.44
N GLU A 3 -9.66 21.73 5.31
CA GLU A 3 -9.32 22.58 4.19
C GLU A 3 -8.32 21.87 3.28
N PRO A 4 -8.43 22.08 1.94
CA PRO A 4 -7.45 21.51 1.02
C PRO A 4 -6.06 22.02 1.37
N ARG A 5 -5.08 21.14 1.34
CA ARG A 5 -3.69 21.51 1.58
C ARG A 5 -2.73 20.47 1.03
N VAL A 6 -1.47 20.87 0.94
CA VAL A 6 -0.38 19.96 0.57
C VAL A 6 0.22 19.40 1.85
N ILE A 7 0.40 18.10 1.88
CA ILE A 7 1.09 17.41 2.97
C ILE A 7 2.48 17.10 2.47
N ARG A 8 3.47 17.68 3.13
CA ARG A 8 4.86 17.55 2.71
C ARG A 8 5.45 16.24 3.23
N LYS A 9 6.35 15.66 2.46
CA LYS A 9 7.03 14.42 2.83
C LYS A 9 7.62 14.51 4.24
N GLU A 10 8.19 15.64 4.60
CA GLU A 10 8.84 15.87 5.89
C GLU A 10 7.87 15.84 7.07
N GLU A 11 6.58 16.02 6.81
CA GLU A 11 5.53 16.00 7.83
C GLU A 11 5.01 14.61 8.10
N VAL A 12 5.36 13.64 7.26
CA VAL A 12 4.81 12.29 7.31
C VAL A 12 5.78 11.35 8.00
N GLU A 13 5.31 10.70 9.06
CA GLU A 13 6.10 9.70 9.77
C GLU A 13 6.15 8.42 8.94
N THR A 14 7.35 7.84 8.82
CA THR A 14 7.54 6.55 8.19
C THR A 14 7.60 5.48 9.27
N VAL A 15 6.73 4.49 9.17
CA VAL A 15 6.61 3.39 10.15
C VAL A 15 7.06 2.09 9.51
N GLN A 16 7.90 1.33 10.20
CA GLN A 16 8.30 0.01 9.74
C GLN A 16 7.18 -0.99 10.05
N ARG A 17 6.60 -1.58 9.00
CA ARG A 17 5.50 -2.52 9.11
C ARG A 17 6.00 -3.95 9.29
N ALA A 18 7.14 -4.28 8.69
CA ALA A 18 7.82 -5.56 8.74
C ALA A 18 9.28 -5.30 8.43
N PRO A 19 10.19 -6.25 8.65
CA PRO A 19 11.59 -6.04 8.28
C PRO A 19 11.73 -5.65 6.81
N GLY A 20 12.29 -4.47 6.56
CA GLY A 20 12.49 -3.95 5.22
C GLY A 20 11.24 -3.41 4.52
N VAL A 21 10.11 -3.33 5.21
CA VAL A 21 8.86 -2.80 4.66
C VAL A 21 8.42 -1.60 5.47
N SER A 22 8.42 -0.42 4.86
CA SER A 22 8.06 0.82 5.55
C SER A 22 6.86 1.49 4.88
N VAL A 23 6.04 2.16 5.70
CA VAL A 23 4.80 2.79 5.27
C VAL A 23 4.77 4.23 5.71
N ALA A 24 4.44 5.12 4.78
CA ALA A 24 4.24 6.54 5.03
C ALA A 24 2.80 6.89 4.62
N SER A 25 1.92 7.08 5.61
CA SER A 25 0.51 7.40 5.39
C SER A 25 0.34 8.90 5.35
N SER A 26 -0.04 9.45 4.21
CA SER A 26 -0.07 10.90 3.99
C SER A 26 -1.46 11.49 4.14
N VAL A 27 -2.44 10.99 3.38
CA VAL A 27 -3.82 11.44 3.48
C VAL A 27 -4.55 10.49 4.40
N THR A 28 -4.91 10.98 5.57
CA THR A 28 -5.50 10.17 6.64
C THR A 28 -6.63 10.93 7.30
N LYS A 29 -7.33 10.25 8.19
CA LYS A 29 -8.36 10.84 9.03
C LYS A 29 -7.79 12.03 9.84
N GLU A 30 -6.55 11.93 10.31
CA GLU A 30 -5.89 12.95 11.12
C GLU A 30 -5.67 14.26 10.35
N VAL A 31 -5.51 14.21 9.03
CA VAL A 31 -5.43 15.42 8.22
C VAL A 31 -6.80 15.95 7.83
N GLY A 32 -7.88 15.28 8.24
CA GLY A 32 -9.23 15.72 8.00
C GLY A 32 -9.95 15.01 6.86
N ALA A 33 -9.35 13.97 6.28
CA ALA A 33 -10.02 13.19 5.24
C ALA A 33 -11.20 12.43 5.86
N THR A 34 -12.27 12.29 5.10
CA THR A 34 -13.48 11.61 5.56
C THR A 34 -13.84 10.40 4.73
N GLU A 35 -13.30 10.28 3.51
CA GLU A 35 -13.70 9.21 2.59
C GLU A 35 -12.53 8.42 2.01
N ILE A 36 -11.34 9.02 1.93
CA ILE A 36 -10.19 8.35 1.33
C ILE A 36 -8.98 8.41 2.26
N SER A 37 -8.09 7.46 2.08
CA SER A 37 -6.76 7.51 2.69
C SER A 37 -5.73 7.06 1.66
N SER A 38 -4.51 7.56 1.76
CA SER A 38 -3.46 7.21 0.80
C SER A 38 -2.08 7.35 1.43
N GLY A 39 -1.13 6.67 0.80
CA GLY A 39 0.25 6.71 1.25
C GLY A 39 1.16 5.93 0.31
N ILE A 40 2.37 5.71 0.78
CA ILE A 40 3.41 5.02 0.04
C ILE A 40 3.99 3.91 0.90
N THR A 41 4.14 2.72 0.32
CA THR A 41 4.86 1.62 0.95
C THR A 41 6.12 1.34 0.17
N THR A 42 7.23 1.18 0.88
CA THR A 42 8.53 0.86 0.29
C THR A 42 8.96 -0.53 0.77
N PHE A 43 9.27 -1.41 -0.20
CA PHE A 43 9.78 -2.76 0.05
C PHE A 43 11.24 -2.79 -0.34
N GLN A 44 12.13 -3.06 0.60
CA GLN A 44 13.54 -3.28 0.27
C GLN A 44 13.68 -4.58 -0.52
N ALA A 45 14.83 -4.76 -1.17
CA ALA A 45 15.08 -5.95 -1.98
C ALA A 45 14.81 -7.23 -1.16
N GLY A 46 14.10 -8.17 -1.77
CA GLY A 46 13.82 -9.47 -1.17
C GLY A 46 12.78 -9.48 -0.06
N THR A 47 12.06 -8.38 0.16
CA THR A 47 11.04 -8.32 1.23
C THR A 47 9.63 -8.43 0.68
N SER A 48 8.70 -8.74 1.55
CA SER A 48 7.28 -8.81 1.21
C SER A 48 6.46 -8.50 2.46
N ASN A 49 5.19 -8.19 2.25
CA ASN A 49 4.25 -8.16 3.37
C ASN A 49 3.54 -9.53 3.48
N THR A 50 2.70 -9.68 4.47
CA THR A 50 1.94 -10.91 4.72
C THR A 50 0.64 -10.86 3.91
N THR A 51 0.16 -12.01 3.45
CA THR A 51 -1.14 -12.09 2.78
C THR A 51 -2.22 -11.57 3.72
N HIS A 52 -3.06 -10.67 3.19
CA HIS A 52 -4.07 -9.97 3.98
C HIS A 52 -5.20 -9.48 3.07
N PHE A 53 -6.26 -8.99 3.68
CA PHE A 53 -7.34 -8.29 2.97
C PHE A 53 -7.79 -7.07 3.76
N HIS A 54 -8.49 -6.19 3.09
CA HIS A 54 -9.01 -4.95 3.67
C HIS A 54 -10.53 -4.89 3.56
N ASN A 55 -11.12 -3.98 4.31
CA ASN A 55 -12.57 -3.74 4.32
C ASN A 55 -13.04 -2.74 3.26
N ALA A 56 -12.15 -2.31 2.37
CA ALA A 56 -12.45 -1.26 1.39
C ALA A 56 -11.72 -1.54 0.08
N GLU A 57 -12.20 -0.91 -1.00
CA GLU A 57 -11.49 -0.93 -2.28
C GLU A 57 -10.13 -0.28 -2.11
N GLU A 58 -9.15 -0.82 -2.83
CA GLU A 58 -7.79 -0.29 -2.84
C GLU A 58 -7.32 -0.10 -4.27
N SER A 59 -6.68 1.03 -4.53
CA SER A 59 -5.91 1.27 -5.75
C SER A 59 -4.44 1.19 -5.39
N VAL A 60 -3.68 0.45 -6.17
CA VAL A 60 -2.22 0.35 -6.01
C VAL A 60 -1.57 0.78 -7.31
N ILE A 61 -0.62 1.70 -7.24
CA ILE A 61 0.17 2.12 -8.40
C ILE A 61 1.64 1.91 -8.06
N VAL A 62 2.36 1.19 -8.92
CA VAL A 62 3.81 1.01 -8.75
C VAL A 62 4.48 2.30 -9.17
N ILE A 63 5.23 2.92 -8.26
CA ILE A 63 5.92 4.19 -8.55
C ILE A 63 7.42 4.02 -8.73
N GLU A 64 7.99 2.90 -8.26
CA GLU A 64 9.41 2.63 -8.43
C GLU A 64 9.64 1.12 -8.35
N GLY A 65 10.53 0.60 -9.21
CA GLY A 65 10.91 -0.81 -9.19
C GLY A 65 9.85 -1.71 -9.80
N GLU A 66 9.94 -2.99 -9.44
CA GLU A 66 9.05 -4.04 -9.95
C GLU A 66 8.92 -5.15 -8.91
N GLY A 67 7.87 -5.94 -9.02
CA GLY A 67 7.64 -7.01 -8.08
C GLY A 67 6.48 -7.90 -8.50
N ILE A 68 6.01 -8.70 -7.56
CA ILE A 68 4.87 -9.60 -7.76
C ILE A 68 3.73 -9.14 -6.86
N LEU A 69 2.54 -9.01 -7.42
CA LEU A 69 1.31 -8.83 -6.65
C LEU A 69 0.53 -10.15 -6.72
N MET A 70 0.44 -10.81 -5.58
CA MET A 70 -0.38 -12.01 -5.43
C MET A 70 -1.81 -11.58 -5.17
N ILE A 71 -2.75 -12.05 -5.96
CA ILE A 71 -4.19 -11.82 -5.77
C ILE A 71 -4.87 -13.17 -5.76
N ASN A 72 -5.47 -13.54 -4.65
CA ASN A 72 -6.14 -14.85 -4.47
C ASN A 72 -5.24 -16.01 -4.89
N GLY A 73 -3.95 -15.94 -4.54
CA GLY A 73 -2.99 -16.99 -4.85
C GLY A 73 -2.42 -16.95 -6.26
N GLU A 74 -2.84 -16.02 -7.09
CA GLU A 74 -2.35 -15.89 -8.46
C GLU A 74 -1.29 -14.80 -8.55
N GLU A 75 -0.15 -15.12 -9.18
CA GLU A 75 0.96 -14.18 -9.34
C GLU A 75 0.71 -13.22 -10.49
N ASN A 76 0.89 -11.93 -10.23
CA ASN A 76 0.83 -10.89 -11.25
C ASN A 76 2.13 -10.09 -11.19
N TYR A 77 2.90 -10.15 -12.26
CA TYR A 77 4.11 -9.32 -12.36
C TYR A 77 3.70 -7.87 -12.60
N VAL A 78 4.23 -6.98 -11.79
CA VAL A 78 3.93 -5.54 -11.89
C VAL A 78 5.22 -4.73 -11.89
N ARG A 79 5.23 -3.62 -12.63
CA ARG A 79 6.37 -2.72 -12.74
C ARG A 79 5.90 -1.28 -12.79
N GLN A 80 6.85 -0.38 -12.86
CA GLN A 80 6.58 1.06 -12.76
C GLN A 80 5.39 1.49 -13.62
N TYR A 81 4.47 2.18 -12.98
CA TYR A 81 3.24 2.76 -13.52
C TYR A 81 2.11 1.76 -13.82
N ASP A 82 2.33 0.47 -13.56
CA ASP A 82 1.20 -0.47 -13.55
C ASP A 82 0.32 -0.16 -12.36
N ALA A 83 -0.97 -0.38 -12.52
CA ALA A 83 -1.94 -0.19 -11.45
C ALA A 83 -2.74 -1.46 -11.21
N ALA A 84 -3.17 -1.65 -9.97
CA ALA A 84 -4.04 -2.75 -9.60
C ALA A 84 -5.26 -2.22 -8.86
N PHE A 85 -6.38 -2.88 -9.09
CA PHE A 85 -7.62 -2.63 -8.37
C PHE A 85 -7.91 -3.86 -7.52
N ILE A 86 -8.04 -3.65 -6.21
CA ILE A 86 -8.26 -4.73 -5.25
C ILE A 86 -9.59 -4.50 -4.54
N THR A 87 -10.49 -5.49 -4.64
CA THR A 87 -11.81 -5.39 -4.02
C THR A 87 -11.74 -5.71 -2.53
N PRO A 88 -12.73 -5.25 -1.74
CA PRO A 88 -12.78 -5.59 -0.32
C PRO A 88 -12.82 -7.11 -0.12
N GLY A 89 -12.12 -7.60 0.89
CA GLY A 89 -12.10 -9.02 1.22
C GLY A 89 -11.23 -9.88 0.32
N THR A 90 -10.49 -9.29 -0.61
CA THR A 90 -9.63 -10.01 -1.55
C THR A 90 -8.25 -10.22 -0.94
N ASP A 91 -7.84 -11.48 -0.82
CA ASP A 91 -6.52 -11.83 -0.31
C ASP A 91 -5.45 -11.35 -1.27
N HIS A 92 -4.47 -10.61 -0.76
CA HIS A 92 -3.38 -10.13 -1.60
C HIS A 92 -2.09 -9.94 -0.81
N ARG A 93 -0.97 -9.86 -1.53
CA ARG A 93 0.36 -9.74 -0.98
C ARG A 93 1.29 -9.17 -2.04
N LEU A 94 2.20 -8.31 -1.64
CA LEU A 94 3.22 -7.72 -2.51
C LEU A 94 4.59 -8.25 -2.14
N ILE A 95 5.38 -8.60 -3.15
CA ILE A 95 6.70 -9.20 -2.98
C ILE A 95 7.70 -8.45 -3.87
N ASN A 96 8.78 -7.96 -3.27
CA ASN A 96 9.89 -7.40 -4.04
C ASN A 96 10.84 -8.54 -4.41
N THR A 97 10.80 -8.95 -5.67
CA THR A 97 11.65 -10.03 -6.18
C THR A 97 12.94 -9.51 -6.79
N GLY A 98 13.13 -8.19 -6.83
CA GLY A 98 14.29 -7.56 -7.43
C GLY A 98 15.38 -7.22 -6.44
N GLU A 99 16.35 -6.44 -6.91
CA GLU A 99 17.53 -6.03 -6.13
C GLU A 99 17.49 -4.55 -5.75
N VAL A 100 16.47 -3.82 -6.17
CA VAL A 100 16.28 -2.40 -5.87
C VAL A 100 14.96 -2.22 -5.13
N PRO A 101 14.76 -1.07 -4.46
CA PRO A 101 13.51 -0.82 -3.75
C PRO A 101 12.31 -0.89 -4.69
N PHE A 102 11.21 -1.43 -4.18
CA PHE A 102 9.93 -1.51 -4.87
C PHE A 102 8.95 -0.64 -4.08
N LYS A 103 8.42 0.41 -4.72
CA LYS A 103 7.54 1.36 -4.07
C LYS A 103 6.17 1.40 -4.74
N ILE A 104 5.16 1.43 -3.91
CA ILE A 104 3.78 1.57 -4.37
C ILE A 104 3.13 2.78 -3.72
N ALA A 105 2.25 3.43 -4.47
CA ALA A 105 1.33 4.44 -3.93
C ALA A 105 -0.03 3.75 -3.83
N TRP A 106 -0.59 3.71 -2.64
CA TRP A 106 -1.88 3.05 -2.38
C TRP A 106 -2.93 4.08 -1.95
N SER A 107 -4.18 3.78 -2.27
CA SER A 107 -5.33 4.57 -1.86
C SER A 107 -6.45 3.63 -1.45
N TYR A 108 -7.12 3.94 -0.35
CA TYR A 108 -8.28 3.19 0.14
C TYR A 108 -9.52 4.06 0.09
N ALA A 109 -10.67 3.46 -0.18
CA ALA A 109 -11.97 4.13 -0.19
C ALA A 109 -12.56 4.21 1.22
N THR A 110 -11.73 4.51 2.19
CA THR A 110 -12.13 4.72 3.59
C THR A 110 -10.98 5.36 4.35
N VAL A 111 -11.31 6.06 5.43
CA VAL A 111 -10.30 6.56 6.38
C VAL A 111 -10.10 5.59 7.54
N ASP A 112 -10.94 4.56 7.65
CA ASP A 112 -10.89 3.57 8.71
C ASP A 112 -10.64 2.18 8.14
N VAL A 113 -9.57 2.04 7.35
CA VAL A 113 -9.20 0.78 6.73
C VAL A 113 -8.79 -0.24 7.80
N THR A 114 -9.26 -1.47 7.64
CA THR A 114 -8.82 -2.59 8.46
C THR A 114 -7.94 -3.51 7.63
N ARG A 115 -7.05 -4.24 8.30
CA ARG A 115 -6.14 -5.18 7.67
C ARG A 115 -6.22 -6.49 8.42
N THR A 116 -6.73 -7.51 7.74
CA THR A 116 -6.90 -8.84 8.33
C THR A 116 -5.88 -9.78 7.72
N LEU A 117 -5.03 -10.38 8.55
CA LEU A 117 -4.02 -11.33 8.10
C LEU A 117 -4.66 -12.67 7.79
N VAL A 118 -4.15 -13.32 6.76
CA VAL A 118 -4.65 -14.63 6.30
C VAL A 118 -3.58 -15.67 6.58
N ASP A 119 -3.98 -16.77 7.19
CA ASP A 119 -3.09 -17.90 7.41
C ASP A 119 -2.83 -18.61 6.08
N GLU A 120 -1.58 -18.92 5.84
CA GLU A 120 -1.15 -19.57 4.60
C GLU A 120 -0.76 -21.03 4.83
#